data_3f9496366f285cc7925ad3007d3a4701
#
_entry.id   3f9496366f285cc7925ad3007d3a4701
#
_cell.length_a   1.000
_cell.length_b   1.000
_cell.length_c   1.000
_cell.angle_alpha   90.00
_cell.angle_beta   90.00
_cell.angle_gamma   90.00
#
_symmetry.space_group_name_H-M   'P 1'
#
loop_
_entity.id
_entity.type
_entity.pdbx_description
1 polymer ?
#
loop_
_entity_poly.entity_id
_entity_poly.type
_entity_poly.pdbx_seq_one_letter_code
_entity_poly.pdbx_strand_id
1 'polypeptide(L)'
;MTLLEKNASKFEPNMLIFKQGNSELTNEAKKILDKFSAKLKVEQKSRMQLQAYAGEPNLSASRARRLSLSRALSARSYLIKNGIRSTRIDVRALGNKTSTGEPNRVDLKLIRN
;
A
#
# COMPACT_ATOMS: atom_id res chain seq x y z
N MET A 1 29.53 -5.32 -6.76
CA MET A 1 28.38 -5.14 -5.86
C MET A 1 28.36 -6.22 -4.79
N THR A 2 28.23 -5.83 -3.54
CA THR A 2 28.16 -6.78 -2.44
C THR A 2 26.77 -7.42 -2.38
N LEU A 3 26.70 -8.57 -1.72
CA LEU A 3 25.42 -9.23 -1.51
C LEU A 3 24.47 -8.34 -0.71
N LEU A 4 25.00 -7.57 0.23
CA LEU A 4 24.21 -6.66 1.05
C LEU A 4 23.55 -5.55 0.20
N GLU A 5 24.30 -4.96 -0.72
CA GLU A 5 23.76 -3.93 -1.59
C GLU A 5 22.68 -4.49 -2.50
N LYS A 6 22.88 -5.70 -2.99
CA LYS A 6 21.90 -6.38 -3.82
C LYS A 6 20.62 -6.66 -3.04
N ASN A 7 20.76 -7.06 -1.78
CA ASN A 7 19.61 -7.29 -0.93
C ASN A 7 18.90 -5.99 -0.58
N ALA A 8 19.65 -4.91 -0.35
CA ALA A 8 19.06 -3.62 -0.06
C ALA A 8 18.16 -3.14 -1.20
N SER A 9 18.56 -3.36 -2.46
CA SER A 9 17.72 -2.95 -3.59
C SER A 9 16.45 -3.81 -3.70
N LYS A 10 16.50 -5.05 -3.19
CA LYS A 10 15.32 -5.93 -3.16
C LYS A 10 14.36 -5.57 -2.03
N PHE A 11 14.84 -4.88 -1.01
CA PHE A 11 14.04 -4.52 0.15
C PHE A 11 13.52 -3.10 0.09
N GLU A 12 13.30 -2.58 -1.12
CA GLU A 12 12.61 -1.32 -1.25
C GLU A 12 11.26 -1.43 -0.54
N PRO A 13 10.91 -0.42 0.27
CA PRO A 13 9.64 -0.47 0.97
C PRO A 13 8.47 -0.59 -0.01
N ASN A 14 7.65 -1.60 0.22
CA ASN A 14 6.41 -1.78 -0.51
C ASN A 14 5.23 -1.87 0.44
N MET A 15 5.38 -1.30 1.62
CA MET A 15 4.41 -1.39 2.69
C MET A 15 4.19 0.01 3.27
N LEU A 16 2.94 0.44 3.30
CA LEU A 16 2.56 1.70 3.93
C LEU A 16 2.07 1.39 5.33
N ILE A 17 2.69 2.00 6.33
CA ILE A 17 2.30 1.81 7.73
C ILE A 17 1.36 2.93 8.14
N PHE A 18 0.31 2.57 8.87
CA PHE A 18 -0.69 3.52 9.36
C PHE A 18 -0.69 3.53 10.89
N LYS A 19 -0.99 4.68 11.43
CA LYS A 19 -1.17 4.81 12.88
C LYS A 19 -2.50 4.17 13.27
N GLN A 20 -2.56 3.69 14.49
CA GLN A 20 -3.76 3.05 15.01
C GLN A 20 -4.99 3.95 14.84
N GLY A 21 -6.07 3.39 14.33
CA GLY A 21 -7.33 4.09 14.13
C GLY A 21 -7.33 5.13 13.02
N ASN A 22 -6.27 5.20 12.23
CA ASN A 22 -6.07 6.30 11.29
C ASN A 22 -5.93 5.77 9.86
N SER A 23 -6.45 6.51 8.90
CA SER A 23 -6.30 6.22 7.47
C SER A 23 -5.53 7.32 6.73
N GLU A 24 -4.93 8.26 7.45
CA GLU A 24 -4.11 9.30 6.83
C GLU A 24 -2.74 8.76 6.46
N LEU A 25 -2.25 9.19 5.31
CA LEU A 25 -0.91 8.81 4.86
C LEU A 25 0.15 9.57 5.66
N THR A 26 1.14 8.84 6.16
CA THR A 26 2.31 9.45 6.77
C THR A 26 3.21 10.03 5.68
N ASN A 27 4.17 10.86 6.06
CA ASN A 27 5.15 11.39 5.10
C ASN A 27 5.97 10.28 4.47
N GLU A 28 6.31 9.26 5.25
CA GLU A 28 7.03 8.08 4.74
C GLU A 28 6.20 7.34 3.71
N ALA A 29 4.90 7.16 3.97
CA ALA A 29 3.99 6.52 3.04
C ALA A 29 3.92 7.29 1.71
N LYS A 30 3.85 8.61 1.79
CA LYS A 30 3.82 9.44 0.59
C LYS A 30 5.08 9.29 -0.25
N LYS A 31 6.24 9.23 0.40
CA LYS A 31 7.51 9.01 -0.32
C LYS A 31 7.53 7.67 -1.04
N ILE A 32 7.01 6.63 -0.40
CA ILE A 32 6.93 5.31 -1.02
C ILE A 32 6.00 5.37 -2.23
N LEU A 33 4.85 6.00 -2.08
CA LEU A 33 3.89 6.14 -3.18
C LEU A 33 4.45 6.98 -4.33
N ASP A 34 5.24 7.99 -4.03
CA ASP A 34 5.90 8.79 -5.07
C ASP A 34 6.84 7.92 -5.92
N LYS A 35 7.59 7.03 -5.27
CA LYS A 35 8.47 6.10 -5.99
C LYS A 35 7.69 5.16 -6.89
N PHE A 36 6.59 4.61 -6.39
CA PHE A 36 5.76 3.71 -7.19
C PHE A 36 5.06 4.46 -8.32
N SER A 37 4.67 5.70 -8.09
CA SER A 37 4.10 6.53 -9.16
C SER A 37 5.08 6.68 -10.32
N ALA A 38 6.36 6.94 -10.01
CA ALA A 38 7.40 7.05 -11.02
C ALA A 38 7.56 5.76 -11.80
N LYS A 39 7.57 4.61 -11.09
CA LYS A 39 7.67 3.30 -11.75
C LYS A 39 6.49 3.04 -12.67
N LEU A 40 5.29 3.35 -12.22
CA LEU A 40 4.08 3.14 -13.00
C LEU A 40 4.04 3.99 -14.26
N LYS A 41 4.61 5.18 -14.20
CA LYS A 41 4.68 6.05 -15.38
C LYS A 41 5.64 5.51 -16.43
N VAL A 42 6.70 4.85 -16.01
CA VAL A 42 7.68 4.22 -16.91
C VAL A 42 7.13 2.89 -17.44
N GLU A 43 6.59 2.06 -16.56
CA GLU A 43 6.07 0.73 -16.90
C GLU A 43 4.56 0.82 -17.13
N GLN A 44 4.16 1.37 -18.26
CA GLN A 44 2.76 1.72 -18.51
C GLN A 44 1.80 0.54 -18.57
N LYS A 45 2.31 -0.67 -18.76
CA LYS A 45 1.47 -1.87 -18.77
C LYS A 45 1.31 -2.50 -17.38
N SER A 46 2.04 -2.00 -16.41
CA SER A 46 1.95 -2.51 -15.05
C SER A 46 0.72 -1.97 -14.33
N ARG A 47 0.25 -2.74 -13.37
CA ARG A 47 -0.87 -2.38 -12.50
C ARG A 47 -0.40 -2.37 -11.08
N MET A 48 -1.07 -1.60 -10.24
CA MET A 48 -0.80 -1.55 -8.81
C MET A 48 -1.95 -2.21 -8.06
N GLN A 49 -1.63 -3.18 -7.21
CA GLN A 49 -2.60 -3.79 -6.31
C GLN A 49 -2.32 -3.32 -4.89
N LEU A 50 -3.35 -2.80 -4.24
CA LEU A 50 -3.28 -2.32 -2.86
C LEU A 50 -4.01 -3.32 -1.97
N GLN A 51 -3.27 -3.99 -1.07
CA GLN A 51 -3.85 -4.92 -0.11
C GLN A 51 -3.81 -4.29 1.28
N ALA A 52 -4.97 -3.90 1.77
CA ALA A 52 -5.07 -3.10 2.98
C ALA A 52 -5.56 -3.92 4.17
N TYR A 53 -4.99 -3.64 5.33
CA TYR A 53 -5.29 -4.32 6.59
C TYR A 53 -5.59 -3.31 7.69
N ALA A 54 -6.33 -3.75 8.68
CA ALA A 54 -6.61 -2.99 9.90
C ALA A 54 -6.72 -3.99 11.04
N GLY A 55 -5.65 -4.13 11.81
CA GLY A 55 -5.56 -5.13 12.86
C GLY A 55 -5.62 -4.58 14.27
N GLU A 56 -6.29 -3.44 14.48
CA GLU A 56 -6.44 -2.89 15.81
C GLU A 56 -7.24 -3.82 16.70
N PRO A 57 -6.88 -3.93 18.00
CA PRO A 57 -7.67 -4.70 18.96
C PRO A 57 -9.08 -4.15 19.07
N ASN A 58 -10.03 -5.03 19.33
CA ASN A 58 -11.42 -4.67 19.61
C ASN A 58 -12.22 -4.15 18.42
N LEU A 59 -11.69 -4.24 17.21
CA LEU A 59 -12.48 -3.94 16.02
C LEU A 59 -13.24 -5.17 15.57
N SER A 60 -14.52 -4.99 15.28
CA SER A 60 -15.31 -6.04 14.64
C SER A 60 -14.76 -6.27 13.23
N ALA A 61 -15.09 -7.42 12.65
CA ALA A 61 -14.64 -7.74 11.28
C ALA A 61 -15.12 -6.68 10.28
N SER A 62 -16.34 -6.19 10.43
CA SER A 62 -16.88 -5.19 9.50
C SER A 62 -16.20 -3.84 9.67
N ARG A 63 -15.90 -3.43 10.90
CA ARG A 63 -15.19 -2.17 11.15
C ARG A 63 -13.75 -2.25 10.65
N ALA A 64 -13.11 -3.38 10.87
CA ALA A 64 -11.74 -3.58 10.37
C ALA A 64 -11.70 -3.49 8.85
N ARG A 65 -12.69 -4.08 8.17
CA ARG A 65 -12.77 -4.01 6.73
C ARG A 65 -12.96 -2.58 6.24
N ARG A 66 -13.82 -1.80 6.89
CA ARG A 66 -14.04 -0.40 6.53
C ARG A 66 -12.79 0.44 6.71
N LEU A 67 -12.08 0.24 7.82
CA LEU A 67 -10.86 1.00 8.07
C LEU A 67 -9.79 0.63 7.05
N SER A 68 -9.65 -0.68 6.74
CA SER A 68 -8.70 -1.11 5.73
C SER A 68 -9.05 -0.52 4.36
N LEU A 69 -10.34 -0.48 4.02
CA LEU A 69 -10.77 0.16 2.77
C LEU A 69 -10.39 1.64 2.74
N SER A 70 -10.64 2.36 3.83
CA SER A 70 -10.28 3.78 3.92
C SER A 70 -8.78 3.99 3.71
N ARG A 71 -7.96 3.11 4.26
CA ARG A 71 -6.51 3.17 4.08
C ARG A 71 -6.12 2.94 2.63
N ALA A 72 -6.73 1.95 1.99
CA ALA A 72 -6.46 1.69 0.57
C ALA A 72 -6.90 2.86 -0.30
N LEU A 73 -8.05 3.46 0.00
CA LEU A 73 -8.55 4.59 -0.77
C LEU A 73 -7.69 5.84 -0.59
N SER A 74 -7.08 6.03 0.58
CA SER A 74 -6.13 7.12 0.79
C SER A 74 -4.91 6.95 -0.12
N ALA A 75 -4.37 5.73 -0.20
CA ALA A 75 -3.25 5.44 -1.08
C ALA A 75 -3.63 5.59 -2.54
N ARG A 76 -4.82 5.08 -2.91
CA ARG A 76 -5.32 5.18 -4.28
C ARG A 76 -5.48 6.64 -4.71
N SER A 77 -6.08 7.46 -3.87
CA SER A 77 -6.30 8.88 -4.17
C SER A 77 -4.97 9.60 -4.39
N TYR A 78 -3.97 9.26 -3.60
CA TYR A 78 -2.65 9.87 -3.72
C TYR A 78 -1.98 9.47 -5.06
N LEU A 79 -2.10 8.21 -5.45
CA LEU A 79 -1.56 7.76 -6.75
C LEU A 79 -2.27 8.46 -7.90
N ILE A 80 -3.58 8.63 -7.81
CA ILE A 80 -4.35 9.34 -8.83
C ILE A 80 -3.90 10.79 -8.91
N LYS A 81 -3.70 11.43 -7.76
CA LYS A 81 -3.19 12.81 -7.72
C LYS A 81 -1.83 12.92 -8.38
N ASN A 82 -1.01 11.86 -8.29
CA ASN A 82 0.30 11.80 -8.93
C ASN A 82 0.22 11.48 -10.43
N GLY A 83 -0.98 11.32 -10.98
CA GLY A 83 -1.17 11.13 -12.41
C GLY A 83 -1.38 9.68 -12.85
N ILE A 84 -1.57 8.75 -11.91
CA ILE A 84 -1.82 7.35 -12.25
C ILE A 84 -3.33 7.17 -12.47
N ARG A 85 -3.70 6.55 -13.59
CA ARG A 85 -5.11 6.31 -13.90
C ARG A 85 -5.73 5.33 -12.91
N SER A 86 -6.94 5.62 -12.47
CA SER A 86 -7.66 4.78 -11.51
C SER A 86 -7.84 3.34 -12.01
N THR A 87 -7.95 3.15 -13.33
CA THR A 87 -8.09 1.83 -13.92
C THR A 87 -6.87 0.94 -13.76
N ARG A 88 -5.75 1.52 -13.37
CA ARG A 88 -4.51 0.78 -13.15
C ARG A 88 -4.30 0.40 -11.68
N ILE A 89 -5.25 0.74 -10.81
CA ILE A 89 -5.12 0.55 -9.37
C ILE A 89 -6.24 -0.36 -8.87
N ASP A 90 -5.87 -1.52 -8.35
CA ASP A 90 -6.80 -2.48 -7.77
C ASP A 90 -6.72 -2.39 -6.25
N VAL A 91 -7.87 -2.41 -5.59
CA VAL A 91 -7.97 -2.29 -4.14
C VAL A 91 -8.55 -3.56 -3.53
N ARG A 92 -7.91 -4.07 -2.48
CA ARG A 92 -8.42 -5.19 -1.70
C ARG A 92 -8.41 -4.81 -0.23
N ALA A 93 -9.58 -4.71 0.36
CA ALA A 93 -9.74 -4.42 1.78
C ALA A 93 -9.87 -5.74 2.54
N LEU A 94 -8.82 -6.10 3.26
CA LEU A 94 -8.73 -7.41 3.92
C LEU A 94 -9.03 -7.35 5.42
N GLY A 95 -9.27 -6.16 5.95
CA GLY A 95 -9.64 -5.99 7.34
C GLY A 95 -8.60 -6.54 8.29
N ASN A 96 -9.02 -7.39 9.23
CA ASN A 96 -8.12 -7.97 10.22
C ASN A 96 -7.59 -9.35 9.83
N LYS A 97 -7.60 -9.68 8.55
CA LYS A 97 -7.17 -11.00 8.05
C LYS A 97 -5.66 -11.09 7.81
N THR A 98 -4.87 -10.54 8.70
CA THR A 98 -3.42 -10.68 8.61
C THR A 98 -2.96 -11.64 9.70
N SER A 99 -2.04 -12.51 9.34
CA SER A 99 -1.46 -13.48 10.28
C SER A 99 -0.03 -13.11 10.67
N THR A 100 0.62 -12.25 9.93
CA THR A 100 2.03 -11.90 10.16
C THR A 100 2.27 -10.44 9.84
N GLY A 101 3.33 -9.91 10.44
CA GLY A 101 3.81 -8.58 10.15
C GLY A 101 2.99 -7.47 10.79
N GLU A 102 3.16 -6.28 10.30
CA GLU A 102 2.49 -5.09 10.82
C GLU A 102 0.99 -5.17 10.53
N PRO A 103 0.12 -5.12 11.56
CA PRO A 103 -1.31 -5.29 11.32
C PRO A 103 -2.00 -4.08 10.67
N ASN A 104 -1.39 -2.90 10.76
CA ASN A 104 -1.99 -1.66 10.26
C ASN A 104 -1.22 -1.16 9.05
N ARG A 105 -1.50 -1.79 7.89
CA ARG A 105 -0.69 -1.52 6.71
C ARG A 105 -1.47 -1.65 5.42
N VAL A 106 -0.90 -1.09 4.36
CA VAL A 106 -1.29 -1.38 2.99
C VAL A 106 -0.07 -1.91 2.26
N ASP A 107 -0.18 -3.12 1.74
CA ASP A 107 0.87 -3.72 0.91
C ASP A 107 0.71 -3.27 -0.53
N LEU A 108 1.80 -2.88 -1.15
CA LEU A 108 1.83 -2.44 -2.54
C LEU A 108 2.41 -3.54 -3.40
N LYS A 109 1.64 -4.02 -4.36
CA LYS A 109 2.10 -5.05 -5.29
C LYS A 109 2.06 -4.52 -6.70
N LEU A 110 3.22 -4.49 -7.35
CA LEU A 110 3.31 -4.11 -8.75
C LEU A 110 3.10 -5.35 -9.59
N ILE A 111 2.03 -5.36 -10.38
CA ILE A 111 1.68 -6.47 -11.23
C ILE A 111 2.13 -6.13 -12.66
N ARG A 112 3.03 -6.91 -13.19
CA ARG A 112 3.53 -6.72 -14.56
C ARG A 112 2.84 -7.71 -15.50
N ASN A 113 2.46 -7.19 -16.64
CA ASN A 113 1.89 -8.02 -17.70
C ASN A 113 2.94 -8.48 -18.67
#